data_633f598a093d8fa11a0087860f46b15d
#
_entry.id   633f598a093d8fa11a0087860f46b15d
#
_cell.length_a   1.000
_cell.length_b   1.000
_cell.length_c   1.000
_cell.angle_alpha   90.00
_cell.angle_beta   90.00
_cell.angle_gamma   90.00
#
_symmetry.space_group_name_H-M   'P 1'
#
loop_
_entity.id
_entity.type
_entity.pdbx_description
1 polymer ?
#
loop_
_entity_poly.entity_id
_entity_poly.type
_entity_poly.pdbx_seq_one_letter_code
_entity_poly.pdbx_strand_id
1 'polypeptide(L)'
;GKSSQFPLHIWLPDAMEGPTPVSALMHAATMVAAGVYLAVRIFPILTPDALLVVAYVGGFTAFFAASIAITQSDIKKVLAYSTVSQLGYMILAVGTGVYTAAFFHLLTHAMFKANLFYGSGSVIHAMHHALHEKHDHDTDPQDMHNMGGFKNKMPITYWSMLLSTMAIAGVPFFSGFLSKDAVLAGTLSFAQHNPAHFLLPIFGFGAAAITAFYMFRMMFLTFHGKPKMPDIIEDIHESPKEMTGPLVLLGSLSLFIWYTLPYYNPLSTHGWFTDLVIPRDAVVPGNLTAQEIEDGAHHAHYLAMYISIAVAAIGIFLSWFTYIKKGLSVDNWAK
;
A
#
# COMPACT_ATOMS: atom_id res chain seq x y z
N GLY A 1 -11.43 -14.97 -1.88
CA GLY A 1 -11.82 -14.41 -3.19
C GLY A 1 -12.02 -12.91 -3.17
N LYS A 2 -12.90 -12.31 -2.33
CA LYS A 2 -13.15 -10.85 -2.32
C LYS A 2 -11.89 -10.02 -1.99
N SER A 3 -11.06 -10.47 -1.06
CA SER A 3 -9.78 -9.81 -0.74
C SER A 3 -8.61 -10.30 -1.59
N SER A 4 -8.88 -10.93 -2.73
CA SER A 4 -7.88 -11.28 -3.76
C SER A 4 -6.63 -11.97 -3.22
N GLN A 5 -6.80 -12.91 -2.29
CA GLN A 5 -5.68 -13.69 -1.79
C GLN A 5 -5.27 -14.76 -2.79
N PHE A 6 -3.97 -15.06 -2.87
CA PHE A 6 -3.47 -16.15 -3.71
C PHE A 6 -4.17 -17.48 -3.38
N PRO A 7 -4.59 -18.29 -4.38
CA PRO A 7 -4.46 -18.08 -5.83
C PRO A 7 -5.65 -17.32 -6.48
N LEU A 8 -6.58 -16.78 -5.71
CA LEU A 8 -7.82 -16.15 -6.19
C LEU A 8 -7.66 -14.63 -6.43
N HIS A 9 -6.49 -14.16 -6.88
CA HIS A 9 -6.16 -12.73 -6.99
C HIS A 9 -6.29 -12.13 -8.39
N ILE A 10 -6.31 -12.98 -9.43
CA ILE A 10 -6.19 -12.57 -10.83
C ILE A 10 -7.32 -11.65 -11.32
N TRP A 11 -8.51 -11.77 -10.76
CA TRP A 11 -9.66 -10.94 -11.16
C TRP A 11 -9.47 -9.44 -10.83
N LEU A 12 -8.64 -9.12 -9.83
CA LEU A 12 -8.53 -7.74 -9.33
C LEU A 12 -7.83 -6.81 -10.33
N PRO A 13 -6.69 -7.18 -10.95
CA PRO A 13 -6.11 -6.39 -12.04
C PRO A 13 -7.01 -6.28 -13.29
N ASP A 14 -7.79 -7.32 -13.62
CA ASP A 14 -8.71 -7.29 -14.74
C ASP A 14 -9.87 -6.30 -14.52
N ALA A 15 -10.26 -6.08 -13.27
CA ALA A 15 -11.27 -5.09 -12.89
C ALA A 15 -10.83 -3.63 -13.16
N MET A 16 -9.57 -3.40 -13.59
CA MET A 16 -9.06 -2.07 -13.96
C MET A 16 -9.60 -1.52 -15.27
N GLU A 17 -10.32 -2.30 -16.05
CA GLU A 17 -11.04 -1.85 -17.25
C GLU A 17 -12.16 -0.83 -16.93
N GLY A 18 -12.66 -0.86 -15.69
CA GLY A 18 -13.68 0.09 -15.22
C GLY A 18 -13.17 1.52 -15.04
N PRO A 19 -14.11 2.50 -14.93
CA PRO A 19 -13.76 3.89 -14.65
C PRO A 19 -12.97 4.04 -13.34
N THR A 20 -11.96 4.91 -13.34
CA THR A 20 -11.04 5.07 -12.19
C THR A 20 -11.74 5.41 -10.86
N PRO A 21 -12.80 6.24 -10.79
CA PRO A 21 -13.53 6.45 -9.53
C PRO A 21 -14.17 5.20 -8.95
N VAL A 22 -14.65 4.29 -9.82
CA VAL A 22 -15.21 2.99 -9.40
C VAL A 22 -14.08 2.10 -8.88
N SER A 23 -12.92 2.08 -9.56
CA SER A 23 -11.73 1.38 -9.10
C SER A 23 -11.29 1.90 -7.72
N ALA A 24 -11.29 3.22 -7.50
CA ALA A 24 -10.96 3.82 -6.21
C ALA A 24 -11.88 3.30 -5.08
N LEU A 25 -13.19 3.30 -5.30
CA LEU A 25 -14.17 2.82 -4.32
C LEU A 25 -13.98 1.33 -4.03
N MET A 26 -13.83 0.52 -5.07
CA MET A 26 -13.72 -0.94 -4.97
C MET A 26 -12.44 -1.38 -4.24
N HIS A 27 -11.31 -0.72 -4.52
CA HIS A 27 -9.99 -1.11 -4.00
C HIS A 27 -9.64 -0.48 -2.65
N ALA A 28 -10.29 0.63 -2.28
CA ALA A 28 -9.95 1.32 -1.03
C ALA A 28 -10.70 0.74 0.18
N ALA A 29 -12.05 0.73 0.16
CA ALA A 29 -12.81 0.56 1.37
C ALA A 29 -14.02 -0.39 1.27
N THR A 30 -14.34 -0.92 0.09
CA THR A 30 -15.60 -1.67 -0.09
C THR A 30 -15.36 -3.16 -0.35
N MET A 31 -15.34 -3.60 -1.59
CA MET A 31 -15.39 -5.01 -1.93
C MET A 31 -14.19 -5.81 -1.41
N VAL A 32 -12.97 -5.28 -1.59
CA VAL A 32 -11.75 -5.97 -1.17
C VAL A 32 -11.56 -5.95 0.36
N ALA A 33 -12.05 -4.90 1.02
CA ALA A 33 -12.01 -4.77 2.47
C ALA A 33 -12.92 -5.78 3.18
N ALA A 34 -14.04 -6.18 2.54
CA ALA A 34 -15.03 -7.07 3.15
C ALA A 34 -14.46 -8.43 3.56
N GLY A 35 -13.49 -9.00 2.82
CA GLY A 35 -12.89 -10.27 3.19
C GLY A 35 -11.94 -10.16 4.39
N VAL A 36 -11.19 -9.06 4.50
CA VAL A 36 -10.36 -8.77 5.70
C VAL A 36 -11.26 -8.54 6.90
N TYR A 37 -12.32 -7.73 6.74
CA TYR A 37 -13.30 -7.49 7.80
C TYR A 37 -13.93 -8.80 8.28
N LEU A 38 -14.31 -9.69 7.36
CA LEU A 38 -14.81 -11.02 7.71
C LEU A 38 -13.79 -11.80 8.53
N ALA A 39 -12.52 -11.85 8.09
CA ALA A 39 -11.46 -12.58 8.79
C ALA A 39 -11.26 -12.04 10.23
N VAL A 40 -11.26 -10.71 10.41
CA VAL A 40 -11.21 -10.06 11.73
C VAL A 40 -12.43 -10.44 12.60
N ARG A 41 -13.63 -10.48 12.01
CA ARG A 41 -14.87 -10.79 12.75
C ARG A 41 -14.96 -12.23 13.21
N ILE A 42 -14.46 -13.18 12.40
CA ILE A 42 -14.48 -14.61 12.74
C ILE A 42 -13.20 -15.06 13.46
N PHE A 43 -12.24 -14.18 13.69
CA PHE A 43 -10.97 -14.51 14.35
C PHE A 43 -11.14 -15.35 15.61
N PRO A 44 -12.05 -15.04 16.56
CA PRO A 44 -12.17 -15.80 17.81
C PRO A 44 -12.67 -17.24 17.66
N ILE A 45 -13.18 -17.62 16.49
CA ILE A 45 -13.67 -18.97 16.20
C ILE A 45 -12.75 -19.76 15.27
N LEU A 46 -11.65 -19.15 14.81
CA LEU A 46 -10.66 -19.84 13.99
C LEU A 46 -9.74 -20.70 14.87
N THR A 47 -9.47 -21.91 14.41
CA THR A 47 -8.51 -22.79 15.08
C THR A 47 -7.07 -22.32 14.83
N PRO A 48 -6.10 -22.66 15.71
CA PRO A 48 -4.69 -22.31 15.49
C PRO A 48 -4.15 -22.77 14.13
N ASP A 49 -4.50 -23.96 13.68
CA ASP A 49 -4.07 -24.47 12.36
C ASP A 49 -4.66 -23.64 11.21
N ALA A 50 -5.93 -23.24 11.32
CA ALA A 50 -6.55 -22.37 10.33
C ALA A 50 -5.89 -20.99 10.29
N LEU A 51 -5.55 -20.42 11.46
CA LEU A 51 -4.82 -19.14 11.54
C LEU A 51 -3.43 -19.24 10.93
N LEU A 52 -2.74 -20.35 11.09
CA LEU A 52 -1.43 -20.58 10.47
C LEU A 52 -1.53 -20.60 8.94
N VAL A 53 -2.55 -21.29 8.39
CA VAL A 53 -2.82 -21.25 6.94
C VAL A 53 -3.12 -19.82 6.47
N VAL A 54 -3.95 -19.08 7.22
CA VAL A 54 -4.28 -17.68 6.95
C VAL A 54 -3.01 -16.81 6.93
N ALA A 55 -2.09 -17.00 7.91
CA ALA A 55 -0.82 -16.27 7.98
C ALA A 55 0.05 -16.51 6.74
N TYR A 56 0.24 -17.75 6.33
CA TYR A 56 1.05 -18.09 5.16
C TYR A 56 0.44 -17.62 3.85
N VAL A 57 -0.87 -17.79 3.66
CA VAL A 57 -1.57 -17.28 2.47
C VAL A 57 -1.46 -15.75 2.40
N GLY A 58 -1.65 -15.06 3.53
CA GLY A 58 -1.52 -13.61 3.60
C GLY A 58 -0.09 -13.13 3.30
N GLY A 59 0.91 -13.70 3.99
CA GLY A 59 2.32 -13.34 3.82
C GLY A 59 2.83 -13.60 2.41
N PHE A 60 2.54 -14.78 1.86
CA PHE A 60 2.88 -15.10 0.48
C PHE A 60 2.20 -14.15 -0.52
N THR A 61 0.90 -13.88 -0.35
CA THR A 61 0.17 -12.94 -1.20
C THR A 61 0.79 -11.55 -1.17
N ALA A 62 1.16 -11.06 0.02
CA ALA A 62 1.78 -9.75 0.20
C ALA A 62 3.08 -9.63 -0.62
N PHE A 63 3.96 -10.62 -0.48
CA PHE A 63 5.25 -10.64 -1.16
C PHE A 63 5.11 -10.85 -2.68
N PHE A 64 4.31 -11.82 -3.09
CA PHE A 64 4.08 -12.19 -4.48
C PHE A 64 3.47 -11.03 -5.28
N ALA A 65 2.40 -10.42 -4.77
CA ALA A 65 1.76 -9.30 -5.45
C ALA A 65 2.66 -8.06 -5.52
N ALA A 66 3.46 -7.79 -4.48
CA ALA A 66 4.45 -6.73 -4.51
C ALA A 66 5.50 -6.96 -5.62
N SER A 67 5.96 -8.19 -5.79
CA SER A 67 6.91 -8.55 -6.85
C SER A 67 6.34 -8.32 -8.25
N ILE A 68 5.07 -8.65 -8.49
CA ILE A 68 4.41 -8.39 -9.76
C ILE A 68 4.26 -6.88 -10.01
N ALA A 69 3.96 -6.08 -8.97
CA ALA A 69 3.78 -4.64 -9.09
C ALA A 69 5.03 -3.92 -9.64
N ILE A 70 6.24 -4.48 -9.45
CA ILE A 70 7.49 -3.91 -9.99
C ILE A 70 7.47 -3.85 -11.51
N THR A 71 6.90 -4.86 -12.17
CA THR A 71 6.96 -5.04 -13.62
C THR A 71 5.81 -4.37 -14.38
N GLN A 72 4.79 -3.90 -13.66
CA GLN A 72 3.66 -3.27 -14.31
C GLN A 72 4.00 -1.89 -14.89
N SER A 73 3.58 -1.62 -16.12
CA SER A 73 3.71 -0.31 -16.79
C SER A 73 2.46 0.55 -16.64
N ASP A 74 1.30 -0.05 -16.51
CA ASP A 74 0.02 0.62 -16.30
C ASP A 74 -0.13 1.10 -14.84
N ILE A 75 -0.38 2.40 -14.67
CA ILE A 75 -0.50 3.05 -13.34
C ILE A 75 -1.63 2.43 -12.49
N LYS A 76 -2.76 2.04 -13.12
CA LYS A 76 -3.88 1.38 -12.41
C LYS A 76 -3.52 -0.05 -12.01
N LYS A 77 -2.81 -0.80 -12.87
CA LYS A 77 -2.39 -2.16 -12.56
C LYS A 77 -1.33 -2.18 -11.44
N VAL A 78 -0.41 -1.23 -11.39
CA VAL A 78 0.51 -1.05 -10.24
C VAL A 78 -0.29 -0.90 -8.95
N LEU A 79 -1.30 -0.01 -8.95
CA LEU A 79 -2.15 0.22 -7.78
C LEU A 79 -3.01 -0.99 -7.43
N ALA A 80 -3.48 -1.78 -8.41
CA ALA A 80 -4.22 -3.01 -8.19
C ALA A 80 -3.37 -4.07 -7.47
N TYR A 81 -2.18 -4.39 -7.99
CA TYR A 81 -1.26 -5.33 -7.34
C TYR A 81 -0.78 -4.82 -5.97
N SER A 82 -0.61 -3.51 -5.84
CA SER A 82 -0.36 -2.88 -4.56
C SER A 82 -1.51 -3.12 -3.57
N THR A 83 -2.77 -3.11 -4.03
CA THR A 83 -3.94 -3.44 -3.19
C THR A 83 -3.90 -4.91 -2.76
N VAL A 84 -3.66 -5.85 -3.69
CA VAL A 84 -3.51 -7.28 -3.35
C VAL A 84 -2.43 -7.48 -2.29
N SER A 85 -1.29 -6.81 -2.44
CA SER A 85 -0.18 -6.88 -1.47
C SER A 85 -0.58 -6.38 -0.08
N GLN A 86 -1.25 -5.21 0.01
CA GLN A 86 -1.66 -4.67 1.32
C GLN A 86 -2.76 -5.50 1.99
N LEU A 87 -3.68 -6.07 1.21
CA LEU A 87 -4.65 -7.05 1.74
C LEU A 87 -3.97 -8.31 2.26
N GLY A 88 -2.90 -8.76 1.58
CA GLY A 88 -2.05 -9.84 2.07
C GLY A 88 -1.44 -9.53 3.44
N TYR A 89 -0.95 -8.30 3.65
CA TYR A 89 -0.49 -7.84 4.98
C TYR A 89 -1.55 -7.96 6.06
N MET A 90 -2.77 -7.51 5.76
CA MET A 90 -3.87 -7.56 6.73
C MET A 90 -4.24 -9.01 7.09
N ILE A 91 -4.26 -9.90 6.10
CA ILE A 91 -4.54 -11.32 6.30
C ILE A 91 -3.38 -11.99 7.05
N LEU A 92 -2.12 -11.63 6.77
CA LEU A 92 -0.95 -12.06 7.56
C LEU A 92 -1.12 -11.66 9.04
N ALA A 93 -1.49 -10.41 9.31
CA ALA A 93 -1.70 -9.92 10.67
C ALA A 93 -2.82 -10.66 11.42
N VAL A 94 -3.92 -10.97 10.73
CA VAL A 94 -4.99 -11.81 11.31
C VAL A 94 -4.45 -13.19 11.67
N GLY A 95 -3.71 -13.83 10.75
CA GLY A 95 -3.18 -15.19 10.95
C GLY A 95 -2.13 -15.29 12.06
N THR A 96 -1.37 -14.20 12.32
CA THR A 96 -0.38 -14.14 13.41
C THR A 96 -0.96 -13.67 14.76
N GLY A 97 -2.26 -13.38 14.83
CA GLY A 97 -2.94 -13.02 16.08
C GLY A 97 -3.11 -11.51 16.31
N VAL A 98 -2.47 -10.64 15.52
CA VAL A 98 -2.56 -9.17 15.67
C VAL A 98 -3.67 -8.58 14.78
N TYR A 99 -4.87 -9.10 14.92
CA TYR A 99 -6.01 -8.70 14.10
C TYR A 99 -6.45 -7.24 14.33
N THR A 100 -6.14 -6.66 15.49
CA THR A 100 -6.34 -5.24 15.81
C THR A 100 -5.50 -4.36 14.88
N ALA A 101 -4.23 -4.72 14.69
CA ALA A 101 -3.34 -4.07 13.73
C ALA A 101 -3.82 -4.24 12.28
N ALA A 102 -4.35 -5.43 11.92
CA ALA A 102 -4.96 -5.65 10.61
C ALA A 102 -6.14 -4.71 10.36
N PHE A 103 -7.01 -4.54 11.34
CA PHE A 103 -8.17 -3.66 11.24
C PHE A 103 -7.78 -2.19 11.22
N PHE A 104 -6.78 -1.80 11.99
CA PHE A 104 -6.21 -0.45 11.93
C PHE A 104 -5.58 -0.17 10.55
N HIS A 105 -4.84 -1.13 10.00
CA HIS A 105 -4.29 -0.99 8.65
C HIS A 105 -5.37 -0.91 7.58
N LEU A 106 -6.50 -1.61 7.75
CA LEU A 106 -7.65 -1.49 6.84
C LEU A 106 -8.21 -0.06 6.80
N LEU A 107 -8.32 0.60 7.96
CA LEU A 107 -8.81 1.99 8.04
C LEU A 107 -7.84 2.96 7.34
N THR A 108 -6.56 2.92 7.68
CA THR A 108 -5.55 3.82 7.07
C THR A 108 -5.40 3.56 5.58
N HIS A 109 -5.44 2.28 5.17
CA HIS A 109 -5.39 1.84 3.78
C HIS A 109 -6.53 2.44 2.97
N ALA A 110 -7.74 2.47 3.50
CA ALA A 110 -8.89 3.03 2.80
C ALA A 110 -8.63 4.47 2.35
N MET A 111 -8.02 5.31 3.20
CA MET A 111 -7.77 6.72 2.92
C MET A 111 -6.66 6.92 1.89
N PHE A 112 -5.46 6.40 2.14
CA PHE A 112 -4.36 6.63 1.20
C PHE A 112 -4.56 5.88 -0.13
N LYS A 113 -5.28 4.76 -0.15
CA LYS A 113 -5.53 4.01 -1.37
C LYS A 113 -6.57 4.68 -2.26
N ALA A 114 -7.65 5.19 -1.67
CA ALA A 114 -8.62 6.02 -2.40
C ALA A 114 -7.92 7.20 -3.06
N ASN A 115 -7.06 7.89 -2.31
CA ASN A 115 -6.31 9.03 -2.83
C ASN A 115 -5.40 8.66 -4.00
N LEU A 116 -4.66 7.55 -3.91
CA LEU A 116 -3.80 7.08 -5.00
C LEU A 116 -4.57 6.76 -6.28
N PHE A 117 -5.74 6.13 -6.17
CA PHE A 117 -6.59 5.86 -7.33
C PHE A 117 -7.23 7.14 -7.88
N TYR A 118 -7.73 8.05 -7.04
CA TYR A 118 -8.23 9.34 -7.53
C TYR A 118 -7.13 10.17 -8.19
N GLY A 119 -5.91 10.15 -7.63
CA GLY A 119 -4.75 10.81 -8.23
C GLY A 119 -4.35 10.20 -9.56
N SER A 120 -4.36 8.87 -9.68
CA SER A 120 -4.12 8.22 -10.98
C SER A 120 -5.21 8.58 -12.00
N GLY A 121 -6.46 8.69 -11.55
CA GLY A 121 -7.58 9.18 -12.40
C GLY A 121 -7.36 10.60 -12.89
N SER A 122 -6.84 11.49 -12.04
CA SER A 122 -6.48 12.86 -12.41
C SER A 122 -5.36 12.87 -13.47
N VAL A 123 -4.32 12.05 -13.29
CA VAL A 123 -3.23 11.92 -14.28
C VAL A 123 -3.72 11.38 -15.62
N ILE A 124 -4.51 10.31 -15.60
CA ILE A 124 -5.07 9.70 -16.81
C ILE A 124 -5.99 10.67 -17.54
N HIS A 125 -6.80 11.45 -16.80
CA HIS A 125 -7.68 12.48 -17.38
C HIS A 125 -6.87 13.55 -18.12
N ALA A 126 -5.81 14.05 -17.50
CA ALA A 126 -4.95 15.06 -18.12
C ALA A 126 -4.22 14.50 -19.37
N MET A 127 -3.71 13.27 -19.29
CA MET A 127 -3.10 12.57 -20.43
C MET A 127 -4.08 12.39 -21.59
N HIS A 128 -5.28 11.89 -21.29
CA HIS A 128 -6.32 11.64 -22.30
C HIS A 128 -6.71 12.95 -23.00
N HIS A 129 -6.87 14.04 -22.23
CA HIS A 129 -7.19 15.35 -22.81
C HIS A 129 -6.09 15.85 -23.75
N ALA A 130 -4.84 15.80 -23.31
CA ALA A 130 -3.69 16.24 -24.09
C ALA A 130 -3.47 15.41 -25.37
N LEU A 131 -3.65 14.07 -25.30
CA LEU A 131 -3.59 13.19 -26.46
C LEU A 131 -4.71 13.48 -27.46
N HIS A 132 -5.93 13.72 -26.97
CA HIS A 132 -7.08 14.03 -27.81
C HIS A 132 -6.89 15.34 -28.58
N GLU A 133 -6.30 16.38 -27.96
CA GLU A 133 -5.98 17.64 -28.64
C GLU A 133 -4.95 17.46 -29.77
N LYS A 134 -4.06 16.50 -29.67
CA LYS A 134 -3.09 16.13 -30.71
C LYS A 134 -3.61 15.07 -31.70
N HIS A 135 -4.88 14.66 -31.58
CA HIS A 135 -5.46 13.57 -32.40
C HIS A 135 -4.69 12.25 -32.32
N ASP A 136 -4.00 12.01 -31.22
CA ASP A 136 -3.31 10.75 -30.94
C ASP A 136 -4.29 9.80 -30.22
N HIS A 137 -4.73 8.76 -30.92
CA HIS A 137 -5.64 7.74 -30.43
C HIS A 137 -4.95 6.39 -30.20
N ASP A 138 -3.66 6.28 -30.53
CA ASP A 138 -2.89 5.03 -30.46
C ASP A 138 -2.12 4.93 -29.14
N THR A 139 -1.78 6.05 -28.52
CA THR A 139 -1.01 6.08 -27.27
C THR A 139 -1.91 5.79 -26.06
N ASP A 140 -1.50 4.80 -25.25
CA ASP A 140 -2.21 4.47 -24.00
C ASP A 140 -1.95 5.54 -22.93
N PRO A 141 -3.01 6.26 -22.46
CA PRO A 141 -2.88 7.25 -21.40
C PRO A 141 -2.61 6.68 -20.00
N GLN A 142 -2.65 5.37 -19.83
CA GLN A 142 -2.39 4.68 -18.55
C GLN A 142 -0.95 4.20 -18.43
N ASP A 143 -0.18 4.12 -19.53
CA ASP A 143 1.20 3.68 -19.52
C ASP A 143 2.14 4.76 -18.97
N MET A 144 2.76 4.47 -17.81
CA MET A 144 3.70 5.37 -17.14
C MET A 144 4.96 5.64 -17.98
N HIS A 145 5.27 4.79 -18.97
CA HIS A 145 6.42 5.02 -19.86
C HIS A 145 6.18 6.18 -20.85
N ASN A 146 4.94 6.57 -21.07
CA ASN A 146 4.56 7.72 -21.88
C ASN A 146 4.50 9.02 -21.06
N MET A 147 4.59 8.94 -19.73
CA MET A 147 4.50 10.07 -18.80
C MET A 147 5.87 10.67 -18.48
N GLY A 148 5.89 11.69 -17.63
CA GLY A 148 7.08 12.29 -17.04
C GLY A 148 7.00 13.81 -16.99
N GLY A 149 7.59 14.39 -15.94
CA GLY A 149 7.67 15.85 -15.78
C GLY A 149 6.37 16.53 -15.32
N PHE A 150 5.34 15.81 -14.90
CA PHE A 150 4.03 16.37 -14.56
C PHE A 150 3.99 17.14 -13.23
N LYS A 151 5.05 17.07 -12.43
CA LYS A 151 5.13 17.71 -11.10
C LYS A 151 4.70 19.19 -11.10
N ASN A 152 5.19 19.96 -12.06
CA ASN A 152 4.92 21.40 -12.13
C ASN A 152 3.59 21.74 -12.82
N LYS A 153 3.06 20.82 -13.60
CA LYS A 153 1.80 20.98 -14.33
C LYS A 153 0.59 20.58 -13.50
N MET A 154 0.78 19.61 -12.59
CA MET A 154 -0.26 19.06 -11.71
C MET A 154 0.20 19.07 -10.24
N PRO A 155 0.45 20.25 -9.63
CA PRO A 155 1.03 20.32 -8.30
C PRO A 155 0.13 19.76 -7.19
N ILE A 156 -1.19 19.96 -7.26
CA ILE A 156 -2.12 19.45 -6.24
C ILE A 156 -2.17 17.92 -6.29
N THR A 157 -2.35 17.37 -7.49
CA THR A 157 -2.32 15.92 -7.73
C THR A 157 -0.99 15.32 -7.28
N TYR A 158 0.15 15.95 -7.63
CA TYR A 158 1.48 15.48 -7.22
C TYR A 158 1.64 15.40 -5.71
N TRP A 159 1.37 16.49 -4.98
CA TRP A 159 1.56 16.50 -3.53
C TRP A 159 0.60 15.56 -2.81
N SER A 160 -0.65 15.48 -3.26
CA SER A 160 -1.63 14.58 -2.70
C SER A 160 -1.22 13.10 -2.87
N MET A 161 -0.82 12.71 -4.09
CA MET A 161 -0.32 11.36 -4.36
C MET A 161 0.99 11.07 -3.62
N LEU A 162 1.87 12.06 -3.46
CA LEU A 162 3.13 11.89 -2.72
C LEU A 162 2.87 11.59 -1.25
N LEU A 163 1.96 12.32 -0.58
CA LEU A 163 1.58 12.05 0.81
C LEU A 163 1.09 10.62 1.00
N SER A 164 0.21 10.16 0.11
CA SER A 164 -0.31 8.78 0.16
C SER A 164 0.74 7.73 -0.23
N THR A 165 1.66 8.06 -1.13
CA THR A 165 2.80 7.20 -1.46
C THR A 165 3.74 7.04 -0.28
N MET A 166 4.02 8.10 0.47
CA MET A 166 4.80 8.02 1.71
C MET A 166 4.07 7.19 2.77
N ALA A 167 2.75 7.35 2.88
CA ALA A 167 1.95 6.54 3.81
C ALA A 167 2.04 5.05 3.49
N ILE A 168 1.77 4.63 2.26
CA ILE A 168 1.82 3.21 1.88
C ILE A 168 3.24 2.63 1.90
N ALA A 169 4.26 3.44 1.62
CA ALA A 169 5.66 3.03 1.72
C ALA A 169 6.12 2.80 3.18
N GLY A 170 5.38 3.30 4.16
CA GLY A 170 5.73 3.18 5.57
C GLY A 170 6.79 4.20 6.00
N VAL A 171 6.72 5.41 5.47
CA VAL A 171 7.58 6.52 5.90
C VAL A 171 7.07 7.05 7.26
N PRO A 172 7.93 7.32 8.25
CA PRO A 172 7.52 7.93 9.51
C PRO A 172 6.69 9.20 9.34
N PHE A 173 5.82 9.51 10.30
CA PHE A 173 4.86 10.61 10.29
C PHE A 173 3.65 10.45 9.37
N PHE A 174 3.48 9.29 8.73
CA PHE A 174 2.31 8.98 7.91
C PHE A 174 1.49 7.84 8.54
N SER A 175 0.19 7.83 8.24
CA SER A 175 -0.75 6.87 8.84
C SER A 175 -0.39 5.41 8.53
N GLY A 176 0.09 5.15 7.32
CA GLY A 176 0.50 3.81 6.90
C GLY A 176 1.75 3.30 7.61
N PHE A 177 2.64 4.17 8.09
CA PHE A 177 3.75 3.78 8.96
C PHE A 177 3.23 3.16 10.25
N LEU A 178 2.36 3.87 10.97
CA LEU A 178 1.80 3.40 12.24
C LEU A 178 1.16 2.01 12.12
N SER A 179 0.28 1.86 11.14
CA SER A 179 -0.48 0.62 10.98
C SER A 179 0.37 -0.54 10.44
N LYS A 180 1.29 -0.28 9.49
CA LYS A 180 2.18 -1.30 8.95
C LYS A 180 3.21 -1.76 9.97
N ASP A 181 3.76 -0.83 10.75
CA ASP A 181 4.71 -1.15 11.80
C ASP A 181 4.09 -2.05 12.88
N ALA A 182 2.84 -1.78 13.28
CA ALA A 182 2.09 -2.64 14.19
C ALA A 182 1.91 -4.07 13.63
N VAL A 183 1.59 -4.21 12.34
CA VAL A 183 1.51 -5.52 11.67
C VAL A 183 2.85 -6.24 11.68
N LEU A 184 3.94 -5.55 11.36
CA LEU A 184 5.28 -6.14 11.29
C LEU A 184 5.82 -6.49 12.68
N ALA A 185 5.56 -5.65 13.69
CA ALA A 185 5.92 -5.94 15.08
C ALA A 185 5.20 -7.19 15.60
N GLY A 186 3.91 -7.33 15.33
CA GLY A 186 3.14 -8.53 15.70
C GLY A 186 3.62 -9.78 14.96
N THR A 187 3.92 -9.66 13.67
CA THR A 187 4.46 -10.78 12.89
C THR A 187 5.85 -11.21 13.39
N LEU A 188 6.68 -10.25 13.81
CA LEU A 188 8.00 -10.52 14.40
C LEU A 188 7.87 -11.19 15.77
N SER A 189 6.98 -10.66 16.64
CA SER A 189 6.64 -11.27 17.93
C SER A 189 6.20 -12.73 17.77
N PHE A 190 5.27 -12.99 16.84
CA PHE A 190 4.82 -14.33 16.52
C PHE A 190 5.98 -15.27 16.17
N ALA A 191 6.89 -14.83 15.30
CA ALA A 191 8.04 -15.66 14.89
C ALA A 191 9.08 -15.86 16.02
N GLN A 192 9.22 -14.91 16.94
CA GLN A 192 10.07 -15.07 18.13
C GLN A 192 9.56 -16.17 19.05
N HIS A 193 8.24 -16.29 19.22
CA HIS A 193 7.62 -17.37 20.00
C HIS A 193 7.51 -18.69 19.21
N ASN A 194 7.45 -18.60 17.87
CA ASN A 194 7.34 -19.75 16.97
C ASN A 194 8.47 -19.75 15.92
N PRO A 195 9.73 -20.07 16.26
CA PRO A 195 10.88 -19.93 15.36
C PRO A 195 10.80 -20.75 14.07
N ALA A 196 9.99 -21.84 14.06
CA ALA A 196 9.75 -22.63 12.85
C ALA A 196 9.08 -21.82 11.72
N HIS A 197 8.41 -20.72 12.05
CA HIS A 197 7.67 -19.89 11.10
C HIS A 197 8.39 -18.57 10.75
N PHE A 198 9.73 -18.58 10.72
CA PHE A 198 10.59 -17.42 10.40
C PHE A 198 10.34 -16.82 9.01
N LEU A 199 9.70 -17.56 8.10
CA LEU A 199 9.35 -17.05 6.75
C LEU A 199 8.30 -15.95 6.79
N LEU A 200 7.42 -15.90 7.78
CA LEU A 200 6.35 -14.91 7.86
C LEU A 200 6.88 -13.48 7.98
N PRO A 201 7.80 -13.15 8.90
CA PRO A 201 8.42 -11.81 8.90
C PRO A 201 9.25 -11.53 7.63
N ILE A 202 9.90 -12.52 7.02
CA ILE A 202 10.61 -12.33 5.74
C ILE A 202 9.63 -11.88 4.65
N PHE A 203 8.46 -12.51 4.53
CA PHE A 203 7.42 -12.07 3.59
C PHE A 203 6.95 -10.65 3.93
N GLY A 204 6.73 -10.34 5.20
CA GLY A 204 6.30 -9.03 5.66
C GLY A 204 7.31 -7.92 5.31
N PHE A 205 8.52 -8.00 5.84
CA PHE A 205 9.56 -6.98 5.62
C PHE A 205 10.02 -6.93 4.16
N GLY A 206 10.10 -8.08 3.48
CA GLY A 206 10.43 -8.14 2.05
C GLY A 206 9.39 -7.42 1.19
N ALA A 207 8.11 -7.68 1.43
CA ALA A 207 7.03 -6.96 0.74
C ALA A 207 7.03 -5.46 1.08
N ALA A 208 7.44 -5.03 2.31
CA ALA A 208 7.58 -3.62 2.66
C ALA A 208 8.64 -2.91 1.81
N ALA A 209 9.82 -3.52 1.66
CA ALA A 209 10.89 -3.00 0.81
C ALA A 209 10.45 -2.83 -0.65
N ILE A 210 9.82 -3.88 -1.18
CA ILE A 210 9.32 -3.91 -2.57
C ILE A 210 8.21 -2.88 -2.76
N THR A 211 7.31 -2.71 -1.76
CA THR A 211 6.24 -1.70 -1.79
C THR A 211 6.82 -0.29 -1.92
N ALA A 212 7.81 0.04 -1.10
CA ALA A 212 8.48 1.34 -1.17
C ALA A 212 9.13 1.55 -2.56
N PHE A 213 9.76 0.52 -3.12
CA PHE A 213 10.38 0.60 -4.44
C PHE A 213 9.37 0.88 -5.55
N TYR A 214 8.31 0.07 -5.73
CA TYR A 214 7.40 0.26 -6.88
C TYR A 214 6.50 1.48 -6.73
N MET A 215 6.15 1.90 -5.51
CA MET A 215 5.37 3.11 -5.29
C MET A 215 6.16 4.37 -5.67
N PHE A 216 7.44 4.45 -5.29
CA PHE A 216 8.30 5.54 -5.72
C PHE A 216 8.69 5.45 -7.20
N ARG A 217 8.82 4.24 -7.77
CA ARG A 217 8.95 4.05 -9.22
C ARG A 217 7.78 4.70 -9.97
N MET A 218 6.55 4.44 -9.54
CA MET A 218 5.34 5.06 -10.10
C MET A 218 5.42 6.59 -10.03
N MET A 219 5.77 7.16 -8.87
CA MET A 219 5.91 8.61 -8.70
C MET A 219 7.00 9.21 -9.57
N PHE A 220 8.14 8.53 -9.71
CA PHE A 220 9.26 9.02 -10.50
C PHE A 220 8.97 8.95 -12.00
N LEU A 221 8.32 7.92 -12.48
CA LEU A 221 7.96 7.79 -13.90
C LEU A 221 6.89 8.81 -14.30
N THR A 222 5.90 9.06 -13.44
CA THR A 222 4.77 9.94 -13.75
C THR A 222 5.13 11.43 -13.58
N PHE A 223 5.73 11.79 -12.45
CA PHE A 223 5.86 13.22 -12.08
C PHE A 223 7.26 13.80 -12.26
N HIS A 224 8.29 12.94 -12.28
CA HIS A 224 9.68 13.38 -12.34
C HIS A 224 10.33 13.02 -13.68
N GLY A 225 11.59 13.45 -13.82
CA GLY A 225 12.34 13.20 -15.05
C GLY A 225 11.96 14.14 -16.19
N LYS A 226 12.46 13.81 -17.38
CA LYS A 226 12.13 14.53 -18.61
C LYS A 226 10.83 13.98 -19.18
N PRO A 227 9.95 14.86 -19.72
CA PRO A 227 8.76 14.41 -20.42
C PRO A 227 9.13 13.41 -21.52
N LYS A 228 8.43 12.30 -21.59
CA LYS A 228 8.64 11.30 -22.63
C LYS A 228 7.99 11.70 -23.94
N MET A 229 6.90 12.45 -23.84
CA MET A 229 6.17 13.05 -24.95
C MET A 229 6.21 14.58 -24.81
N PRO A 230 7.27 15.25 -25.32
CA PRO A 230 7.43 16.69 -25.17
C PRO A 230 6.28 17.49 -25.81
N ASP A 231 5.68 16.94 -26.86
CA ASP A 231 4.65 17.62 -27.67
C ASP A 231 3.31 17.79 -26.93
N ILE A 232 3.05 16.96 -25.91
CA ILE A 232 1.80 17.01 -25.13
C ILE A 232 1.97 17.67 -23.76
N ILE A 233 3.22 17.91 -23.32
CA ILE A 233 3.47 18.40 -21.95
C ILE A 233 2.88 19.79 -21.71
N GLU A 234 2.76 20.62 -22.74
CA GLU A 234 2.19 21.96 -22.62
C GLU A 234 0.69 21.91 -22.38
N ASP A 235 0.02 20.90 -22.89
CA ASP A 235 -1.42 20.69 -22.80
C ASP A 235 -1.81 19.98 -21.51
N ILE A 236 -0.82 19.41 -20.78
CA ILE A 236 -1.04 18.84 -19.44
C ILE A 236 -1.30 19.95 -18.43
N HIS A 237 -2.44 19.86 -17.75
CA HIS A 237 -2.85 20.83 -16.72
C HIS A 237 -3.52 20.11 -15.53
N GLU A 238 -3.64 20.84 -14.41
CA GLU A 238 -4.29 20.32 -13.20
C GLU A 238 -5.77 20.06 -13.45
N SER A 239 -6.28 19.01 -12.83
CA SER A 239 -7.69 18.63 -12.91
C SER A 239 -8.60 19.69 -12.23
N PRO A 240 -9.89 19.75 -12.58
CA PRO A 240 -10.84 20.69 -12.00
C PRO A 240 -11.02 20.49 -10.49
N LYS A 241 -11.62 21.48 -9.82
CA LYS A 241 -11.75 21.53 -8.35
C LYS A 241 -12.57 20.36 -7.80
N GLU A 242 -13.50 19.85 -8.57
CA GLU A 242 -14.33 18.68 -8.24
C GLU A 242 -13.50 17.41 -8.07
N MET A 243 -12.37 17.31 -8.78
CA MET A 243 -11.42 16.19 -8.66
C MET A 243 -10.33 16.49 -7.62
N THR A 244 -9.80 17.72 -7.58
CA THR A 244 -8.70 18.06 -6.66
C THR A 244 -9.15 18.24 -5.21
N GLY A 245 -10.41 18.62 -4.96
CA GLY A 245 -10.96 18.72 -3.60
C GLY A 245 -10.87 17.42 -2.81
N PRO A 246 -11.44 16.31 -3.30
CA PRO A 246 -11.28 14.99 -2.67
C PRO A 246 -9.82 14.56 -2.52
N LEU A 247 -8.94 14.87 -3.48
CA LEU A 247 -7.51 14.55 -3.38
C LEU A 247 -6.85 15.23 -2.19
N VAL A 248 -7.11 16.53 -1.98
CA VAL A 248 -6.55 17.27 -0.84
C VAL A 248 -7.06 16.69 0.49
N LEU A 249 -8.36 16.40 0.58
CA LEU A 249 -8.95 15.80 1.78
C LEU A 249 -8.32 14.45 2.10
N LEU A 250 -8.32 13.52 1.13
CA LEU A 250 -7.78 12.17 1.32
C LEU A 250 -6.26 12.17 1.53
N GLY A 251 -5.54 13.08 0.87
CA GLY A 251 -4.11 13.31 1.10
C GLY A 251 -3.82 13.75 2.52
N SER A 252 -4.62 14.66 3.08
CA SER A 252 -4.51 15.09 4.48
C SER A 252 -4.77 13.93 5.45
N LEU A 253 -5.75 13.07 5.16
CA LEU A 253 -6.08 11.88 5.94
C LEU A 253 -5.01 10.78 5.87
N SER A 254 -4.00 10.93 5.02
CA SER A 254 -2.81 10.05 5.00
C SER A 254 -1.78 10.38 6.07
N LEU A 255 -1.96 11.49 6.83
CA LEU A 255 -1.07 11.90 7.92
C LEU A 255 -1.43 11.19 9.23
N PHE A 256 -0.43 11.00 10.09
CA PHE A 256 -0.59 10.33 11.40
C PHE A 256 -1.53 11.05 12.37
N ILE A 257 -1.61 12.39 12.28
CA ILE A 257 -2.32 13.27 13.22
C ILE A 257 -3.76 12.83 13.46
N TRP A 258 -4.45 12.43 12.42
CA TRP A 258 -5.87 12.04 12.48
C TRP A 258 -6.12 10.75 13.27
N TYR A 259 -5.12 9.88 13.39
CA TYR A 259 -5.24 8.56 14.00
C TYR A 259 -4.71 8.52 15.44
N THR A 260 -3.83 9.45 15.79
CA THR A 260 -3.17 9.51 17.10
C THR A 260 -3.77 10.56 18.02
N LEU A 261 -4.92 11.14 17.66
CA LEU A 261 -5.68 12.04 18.55
C LEU A 261 -6.13 11.30 19.82
N PRO A 262 -6.03 11.91 21.01
CA PRO A 262 -5.54 13.26 21.30
C PRO A 262 -4.03 13.31 21.59
N TYR A 263 -3.29 12.21 21.48
CA TYR A 263 -1.89 12.11 21.96
C TYR A 263 -0.86 12.70 20.99
N TYR A 264 -1.17 12.81 19.68
CA TYR A 264 -0.30 13.36 18.63
C TYR A 264 1.09 12.70 18.53
N ASN A 265 1.21 11.41 18.87
CA ASN A 265 2.49 10.69 18.81
C ASN A 265 2.68 10.02 17.43
N PRO A 266 3.68 10.43 16.63
CA PRO A 266 3.91 9.87 15.29
C PRO A 266 4.53 8.48 15.29
N LEU A 267 4.95 7.96 16.45
CA LEU A 267 5.62 6.67 16.60
C LEU A 267 4.80 5.64 17.38
N SER A 268 3.59 5.99 17.79
CA SER A 268 2.70 5.10 18.55
C SER A 268 1.34 5.00 17.90
N THR A 269 0.75 3.82 17.98
CA THR A 269 -0.62 3.55 17.51
C THR A 269 -1.70 4.02 18.48
N HIS A 270 -1.32 4.51 19.68
CA HIS A 270 -2.30 5.03 20.66
C HIS A 270 -3.08 6.21 20.10
N GLY A 271 -4.39 6.09 20.15
CA GLY A 271 -5.32 7.09 19.65
C GLY A 271 -6.76 6.60 19.72
N TRP A 272 -7.68 7.45 19.33
CA TRP A 272 -9.12 7.20 19.45
C TRP A 272 -9.56 5.86 18.86
N PHE A 273 -8.92 5.42 17.77
CA PHE A 273 -9.30 4.18 17.09
C PHE A 273 -8.86 2.94 17.88
N THR A 274 -7.61 2.91 18.33
CA THR A 274 -7.08 1.79 19.13
C THR A 274 -7.75 1.71 20.50
N ASP A 275 -8.14 2.85 21.06
CA ASP A 275 -8.87 2.90 22.33
C ASP A 275 -10.31 2.37 22.20
N LEU A 276 -10.92 2.47 21.00
CA LEU A 276 -12.26 1.92 20.71
C LEU A 276 -12.27 0.44 20.35
N VAL A 277 -11.17 -0.08 19.84
CA VAL A 277 -11.07 -1.49 19.43
C VAL A 277 -10.61 -2.33 20.62
N ILE A 278 -11.57 -2.98 21.27
CA ILE A 278 -11.28 -3.87 22.40
C ILE A 278 -10.80 -5.21 21.84
N PRO A 279 -9.55 -5.64 22.14
CA PRO A 279 -9.04 -6.94 21.75
C PRO A 279 -9.89 -8.06 22.36
N ARG A 280 -10.15 -9.11 21.57
CA ARG A 280 -10.77 -10.34 22.07
C ARG A 280 -9.72 -11.42 22.11
N ASP A 281 -9.62 -12.10 23.24
CA ASP A 281 -8.67 -13.16 23.40
C ASP A 281 -9.06 -14.40 22.58
N ALA A 282 -8.07 -15.03 21.98
CA ALA A 282 -8.21 -16.25 21.21
C ALA A 282 -6.88 -17.00 21.17
N VAL A 283 -6.93 -18.31 21.03
CA VAL A 283 -5.72 -19.15 20.93
C VAL A 283 -5.17 -19.08 19.51
N VAL A 284 -3.92 -18.68 19.39
CA VAL A 284 -3.16 -18.62 18.13
C VAL A 284 -2.18 -19.80 18.04
N PRO A 285 -1.55 -20.06 16.87
CA PRO A 285 -0.56 -21.14 16.73
C PRO A 285 0.54 -21.08 17.78
N GLY A 286 0.94 -22.24 18.30
CA GLY A 286 1.92 -22.35 19.38
C GLY A 286 1.33 -22.37 20.79
N ASN A 287 -0.01 -22.51 20.92
CA ASN A 287 -0.76 -22.44 22.18
C ASN A 287 -0.61 -21.12 22.94
N LEU A 288 -0.35 -20.05 22.21
CA LEU A 288 -0.31 -18.69 22.70
C LEU A 288 -1.69 -18.04 22.61
N THR A 289 -1.91 -17.01 23.40
CA THR A 289 -3.07 -16.16 23.28
C THR A 289 -2.77 -15.00 22.35
N ALA A 290 -3.79 -14.43 21.72
CA ALA A 290 -3.63 -13.22 20.92
C ALA A 290 -3.07 -12.05 21.77
N GLN A 291 -3.42 -12.01 23.07
CA GLN A 291 -2.90 -11.03 24.00
C GLN A 291 -1.38 -11.19 24.22
N GLU A 292 -0.87 -12.41 24.39
CA GLU A 292 0.58 -12.64 24.52
C GLU A 292 1.37 -12.22 23.28
N ILE A 293 0.80 -12.39 22.09
CA ILE A 293 1.41 -11.89 20.83
C ILE A 293 1.39 -10.36 20.78
N GLU A 294 0.31 -9.73 21.22
CA GLU A 294 0.17 -8.27 21.23
C GLU A 294 1.13 -7.64 22.26
N ASP A 295 1.23 -8.22 23.47
CA ASP A 295 2.21 -7.81 24.48
C ASP A 295 3.66 -8.00 23.98
N GLY A 296 3.95 -9.12 23.34
CA GLY A 296 5.23 -9.36 22.67
C GLY A 296 5.52 -8.39 21.54
N ALA A 297 4.49 -7.94 20.81
CA ALA A 297 4.62 -6.93 19.77
C ALA A 297 5.06 -5.56 20.34
N HIS A 298 4.61 -5.19 21.54
CA HIS A 298 5.11 -4.00 22.24
C HIS A 298 6.62 -4.10 22.53
N HIS A 299 7.12 -5.26 22.92
CA HIS A 299 8.56 -5.47 23.13
C HIS A 299 9.35 -5.50 21.82
N ALA A 300 8.78 -6.08 20.75
CA ALA A 300 9.40 -6.15 19.43
C ALA A 300 9.29 -4.84 18.64
N HIS A 301 8.47 -3.88 19.08
CA HIS A 301 8.11 -2.67 18.34
C HIS A 301 9.32 -1.88 17.85
N TYR A 302 10.27 -1.53 18.73
CA TYR A 302 11.45 -0.75 18.30
C TYR A 302 12.30 -1.47 17.27
N LEU A 303 12.50 -2.79 17.43
CA LEU A 303 13.25 -3.58 16.46
C LEU A 303 12.52 -3.62 15.11
N ALA A 304 11.23 -3.89 15.10
CA ALA A 304 10.42 -3.90 13.90
C ALA A 304 10.42 -2.53 13.22
N MET A 305 10.29 -1.45 14.00
CA MET A 305 10.32 -0.07 13.53
C MET A 305 11.64 0.26 12.81
N TYR A 306 12.79 -0.05 13.42
CA TYR A 306 14.08 0.22 12.78
C TYR A 306 14.26 -0.60 11.50
N ILE A 307 13.85 -1.87 11.48
CA ILE A 307 13.92 -2.70 10.28
C ILE A 307 12.98 -2.15 9.21
N SER A 308 11.74 -1.78 9.55
CA SER A 308 10.75 -1.25 8.60
C SER A 308 11.21 0.07 7.97
N ILE A 309 11.79 0.97 8.76
CA ILE A 309 12.39 2.22 8.25
C ILE A 309 13.56 1.92 7.31
N ALA A 310 14.45 1.01 7.70
CA ALA A 310 15.61 0.66 6.89
C ALA A 310 15.21 0.05 5.55
N VAL A 311 14.27 -0.91 5.53
CA VAL A 311 13.82 -1.54 4.27
C VAL A 311 13.04 -0.58 3.39
N ALA A 312 12.23 0.32 3.97
CA ALA A 312 11.56 1.38 3.22
C ALA A 312 12.57 2.35 2.60
N ALA A 313 13.57 2.80 3.36
CA ALA A 313 14.63 3.68 2.87
C ALA A 313 15.43 3.03 1.73
N ILE A 314 15.78 1.75 1.86
CA ILE A 314 16.44 0.97 0.80
C ILE A 314 15.57 0.91 -0.46
N GLY A 315 14.29 0.60 -0.33
CA GLY A 315 13.36 0.56 -1.46
C GLY A 315 13.25 1.90 -2.19
N ILE A 316 13.10 3.00 -1.44
CA ILE A 316 13.06 4.37 -1.98
C ILE A 316 14.38 4.73 -2.67
N PHE A 317 15.51 4.46 -2.02
CA PHE A 317 16.84 4.74 -2.57
C PHE A 317 17.10 3.98 -3.88
N LEU A 318 16.79 2.68 -3.91
CA LEU A 318 16.94 1.86 -5.12
C LEU A 318 16.06 2.40 -6.27
N SER A 319 14.83 2.78 -5.98
CA SER A 319 13.95 3.38 -6.97
C SER A 319 14.50 4.70 -7.51
N TRP A 320 14.96 5.59 -6.64
CA TRP A 320 15.57 6.86 -7.03
C TRP A 320 16.85 6.65 -7.86
N PHE A 321 17.74 5.74 -7.42
CA PHE A 321 18.99 5.44 -8.10
C PHE A 321 18.75 4.87 -9.50
N THR A 322 17.72 4.04 -9.67
CA THR A 322 17.36 3.41 -10.94
C THR A 322 16.71 4.40 -11.90
N TYR A 323 15.68 5.13 -11.46
CA TYR A 323 14.83 5.92 -12.37
C TYR A 323 15.23 7.38 -12.50
N ILE A 324 15.84 7.97 -11.48
CA ILE A 324 16.28 9.39 -11.52
C ILE A 324 17.76 9.49 -11.88
N LYS A 325 18.63 8.77 -11.17
CA LYS A 325 20.08 8.78 -11.43
C LYS A 325 20.49 7.93 -12.61
N LYS A 326 19.62 7.00 -13.06
CA LYS A 326 19.91 6.02 -14.14
C LYS A 326 21.19 5.21 -13.88
N GLY A 327 21.50 4.96 -12.61
CA GLY A 327 22.67 4.20 -12.19
C GLY A 327 22.57 2.70 -12.49
N LEU A 328 21.35 2.17 -12.56
CA LEU A 328 21.04 0.82 -13.02
C LEU A 328 20.26 0.95 -14.33
N SER A 329 20.78 0.35 -15.40
CA SER A 329 20.08 0.30 -16.69
C SER A 329 19.02 -0.79 -16.65
N VAL A 330 17.76 -0.39 -16.73
CA VAL A 330 16.61 -1.33 -16.78
C VAL A 330 16.68 -2.18 -18.05
N ASP A 331 17.23 -1.64 -19.15
CA ASP A 331 17.36 -2.33 -20.44
C ASP A 331 18.33 -3.52 -20.37
N ASN A 332 19.27 -3.55 -19.41
CA ASN A 332 20.19 -4.66 -19.21
C ASN A 332 19.58 -5.82 -18.40
N TRP A 333 18.44 -5.62 -17.76
CA TRP A 333 17.73 -6.65 -16.98
C TRP A 333 16.70 -7.40 -17.83
N ALA A 334 16.33 -6.83 -18.98
CA ALA A 334 15.37 -7.43 -19.93
C ALA A 334 16.06 -8.29 -21.02
N LYS A 335 17.38 -8.37 -20.99
CA LYS A 335 18.21 -9.27 -21.78
C LYS A 335 18.67 -10.47 -20.97
#